data_65739fdf89c98ec5e046fbacc3f18fa1
#
_entry.id   65739fdf89c98ec5e046fbacc3f18fa1
#
_cell.length_a   1.000
_cell.length_b   1.000
_cell.length_c   1.000
_cell.angle_alpha   90.00
_cell.angle_beta   90.00
_cell.angle_gamma   90.00
#
_symmetry.space_group_name_H-M   'P 1'
#
loop_
_entity.id
_entity.type
_entity.pdbx_description
1 polymer ?
#
loop_
_entity_poly.entity_id
_entity_poly.type
_entity_poly.pdbx_seq_one_letter_code
_entity_poly.pdbx_strand_id
1 'polypeptide(L)'
;DRLVLDPLCVHNLATYLTGLRDKKVGVVVKGCDSRSVIELLQEKLLDRENITVFGFPCQGVVSLKKIAREIDLDLVEDARVEGDAVKVTVDGGEKTFPLAEVAADKCGRCRYHNALLSDEFVGEPVTEPEADEYADVAEFEAKPLEERAEHWREAMQRCIRCYACRNACPLCVCRDHCVAHCRDPHWIT
;
A
#
# COMPACT_ATOMS: atom_id res chain seq x y z
N ASP A 1 25.78 -3.61 3.40
CA ASP A 1 24.35 -3.45 3.70
C ASP A 1 23.60 -4.55 2.97
N ARG A 2 22.55 -5.10 3.57
CA ARG A 2 21.78 -6.20 3.04
C ARG A 2 20.38 -5.71 2.68
N LEU A 3 19.94 -5.99 1.45
CA LEU A 3 18.56 -5.75 1.05
C LEU A 3 17.65 -6.75 1.78
N VAL A 4 16.60 -6.26 2.39
CA VAL A 4 15.57 -7.07 3.06
C VAL A 4 14.27 -6.94 2.27
N LEU A 5 13.69 -8.08 1.88
CA LEU A 5 12.42 -8.17 1.17
C LEU A 5 11.53 -9.15 1.94
N ASP A 6 10.73 -8.62 2.85
CA ASP A 6 9.88 -9.41 3.73
C ASP A 6 8.53 -8.70 4.02
N PRO A 7 7.60 -9.31 4.76
CA PRO A 7 6.32 -8.70 5.12
C PRO A 7 6.39 -7.39 5.94
N LEU A 8 7.56 -7.00 6.47
CA LEU A 8 7.76 -5.68 7.11
C LEU A 8 7.94 -4.56 6.08
N CYS A 9 8.16 -4.87 4.80
CA CYS A 9 8.29 -3.90 3.70
C CYS A 9 6.93 -3.33 3.30
N VAL A 10 6.31 -2.54 4.17
CA VAL A 10 4.93 -2.06 4.03
C VAL A 10 4.76 -0.91 3.04
N HIS A 11 5.83 -0.15 2.77
CA HIS A 11 5.78 1.03 1.91
C HIS A 11 5.58 0.69 0.43
N ASN A 12 4.84 1.54 -0.27
CA ASN A 12 4.78 1.54 -1.72
C ASN A 12 5.80 2.55 -2.26
N LEU A 13 6.90 2.05 -2.80
CA LEU A 13 8.01 2.88 -3.26
C LEU A 13 7.66 3.71 -4.51
N ALA A 14 6.59 3.37 -5.24
CA ALA A 14 6.12 4.16 -6.37
C ALA A 14 5.76 5.61 -5.98
N THR A 15 5.41 5.85 -4.71
CA THR A 15 5.12 7.19 -4.17
C THR A 15 6.27 8.18 -4.37
N TYR A 16 7.51 7.70 -4.37
CA TYR A 16 8.69 8.57 -4.49
C TYR A 16 9.12 8.81 -5.94
N LEU A 17 8.65 8.01 -6.90
CA LEU A 17 9.14 8.03 -8.28
C LEU A 17 8.86 9.35 -9.00
N THR A 18 7.72 9.98 -8.75
CA THR A 18 7.36 11.26 -9.38
C THR A 18 8.35 12.39 -9.05
N GLY A 19 8.97 12.33 -7.85
CA GLY A 19 10.05 13.25 -7.46
C GLY A 19 11.42 12.92 -8.06
N LEU A 20 11.55 11.78 -8.74
CA LEU A 20 12.79 11.25 -9.30
C LEU A 20 12.73 11.07 -10.83
N ARG A 21 11.72 11.62 -11.49
CA ARG A 21 11.41 11.37 -12.90
C ARG A 21 12.56 11.63 -13.86
N ASP A 22 13.41 12.61 -13.56
CA ASP A 22 14.54 13.03 -14.41
C ASP A 22 15.83 12.24 -14.08
N LYS A 23 15.74 11.22 -13.24
CA LYS A 23 16.88 10.40 -12.81
C LYS A 23 16.70 8.95 -13.25
N LYS A 24 17.80 8.26 -13.49
CA LYS A 24 17.79 6.81 -13.64
C LYS A 24 17.64 6.15 -12.27
N VAL A 25 16.58 5.38 -12.07
CA VAL A 25 16.19 4.82 -10.78
C VAL A 25 15.91 3.33 -10.91
N GLY A 26 16.48 2.53 -10.00
CA GLY A 26 16.02 1.17 -9.73
C GLY A 26 14.96 1.20 -8.65
N VAL A 27 13.83 0.52 -8.86
CA VAL A 27 12.77 0.38 -7.86
C VAL A 27 12.40 -1.06 -7.65
N VAL A 28 12.30 -1.46 -6.39
CA VAL A 28 11.84 -2.79 -5.99
C VAL A 28 10.35 -2.75 -5.72
N VAL A 29 9.58 -3.64 -6.34
CA VAL A 29 8.11 -3.58 -6.33
C VAL A 29 7.46 -4.93 -6.01
N LYS A 30 6.42 -4.86 -5.19
CA LYS A 30 5.41 -5.91 -5.00
C LYS A 30 4.36 -5.85 -6.13
N GLY A 31 3.46 -6.81 -6.19
CA GLY A 31 2.37 -6.80 -7.16
C GLY A 31 1.55 -5.51 -7.15
N CYS A 32 1.12 -5.05 -5.99
CA CYS A 32 0.38 -3.79 -5.85
C CYS A 32 1.22 -2.55 -6.22
N ASP A 33 2.53 -2.57 -5.91
CA ASP A 33 3.43 -1.46 -6.23
C ASP A 33 3.67 -1.37 -7.73
N SER A 34 3.83 -2.53 -8.42
CA SER A 34 4.00 -2.57 -9.87
C SER A 34 2.80 -1.98 -10.62
N ARG A 35 1.59 -2.18 -10.11
CA ARG A 35 0.38 -1.53 -10.64
C ARG A 35 0.43 -0.02 -10.52
N SER A 36 0.96 0.48 -9.40
CA SER A 36 1.16 1.93 -9.22
C SER A 36 2.20 2.47 -10.20
N VAL A 37 3.28 1.72 -10.47
CA VAL A 37 4.27 2.11 -11.50
C VAL A 37 3.65 2.15 -12.90
N ILE A 38 2.83 1.14 -13.25
CA ILE A 38 2.11 1.09 -14.53
C ILE A 38 1.24 2.35 -14.69
N GLU A 39 0.46 2.69 -13.67
CA GLU A 39 -0.41 3.87 -13.69
C GLU A 39 0.39 5.17 -13.89
N LEU A 40 1.47 5.34 -13.14
CA LEU A 40 2.34 6.52 -13.27
C LEU A 40 2.97 6.63 -14.67
N LEU A 41 3.26 5.51 -15.32
CA LEU A 41 3.73 5.48 -16.71
C LEU A 41 2.62 5.86 -17.70
N GLN A 42 1.38 5.37 -17.49
CA GLN A 42 0.22 5.70 -18.31
C GLN A 42 -0.13 7.19 -18.24
N GLU A 43 -0.03 7.76 -17.04
CA GLU A 43 -0.23 9.19 -16.78
C GLU A 43 0.96 10.06 -17.25
N LYS A 44 1.99 9.47 -17.86
CA LYS A 44 3.21 10.15 -18.34
C LYS A 44 3.93 10.96 -17.23
N LEU A 45 3.85 10.47 -16.02
CA LEU A 45 4.55 11.03 -14.87
C LEU A 45 5.96 10.48 -14.73
N LEU A 46 6.23 9.37 -15.40
CA LEU A 46 7.51 8.69 -15.43
C LEU A 46 7.90 8.36 -16.87
N ASP A 47 9.19 8.41 -17.16
CA ASP A 47 9.75 7.94 -18.40
C ASP A 47 10.26 6.51 -18.21
N ARG A 48 9.74 5.57 -19.00
CA ARG A 48 10.06 4.13 -18.87
C ARG A 48 11.56 3.85 -18.99
N GLU A 49 12.27 4.62 -19.81
CA GLU A 49 13.71 4.46 -20.04
C GLU A 49 14.58 4.84 -18.82
N ASN A 50 14.00 5.58 -17.90
CA ASN A 50 14.68 6.03 -16.68
C ASN A 50 14.45 5.10 -15.49
N ILE A 51 13.62 4.05 -15.64
CA ILE A 51 13.25 3.19 -14.52
C ILE A 51 13.61 1.74 -14.81
N THR A 52 14.34 1.13 -13.89
CA THR A 52 14.54 -0.32 -13.83
C THR A 52 13.70 -0.89 -12.69
N VAL A 53 12.81 -1.82 -13.01
CA VAL A 53 11.85 -2.40 -12.08
C VAL A 53 12.28 -3.80 -11.66
N PHE A 54 12.52 -3.98 -10.37
CA PHE A 54 12.82 -5.27 -9.76
C PHE A 54 11.56 -5.79 -9.06
N GLY A 55 10.93 -6.79 -9.65
CA GLY A 55 9.76 -7.45 -9.06
C GLY A 55 10.14 -8.52 -8.04
N PHE A 56 9.32 -8.72 -7.04
CA PHE A 56 9.44 -9.86 -6.13
C PHE A 56 8.07 -10.37 -5.67
N PRO A 57 7.97 -11.65 -5.27
CA PRO A 57 6.72 -12.22 -4.79
C PRO A 57 6.35 -11.64 -3.43
N CYS A 58 5.06 -11.42 -3.19
CA CYS A 58 4.57 -10.85 -1.94
C CYS A 58 3.37 -11.63 -1.42
N GLN A 59 3.52 -12.26 -0.27
CA GLN A 59 2.42 -12.98 0.41
C GLN A 59 1.63 -12.11 1.39
N GLY A 60 1.86 -10.80 1.35
CA GLY A 60 1.22 -9.82 2.20
C GLY A 60 2.22 -8.99 3.01
N VAL A 61 1.71 -7.96 3.64
CA VAL A 61 2.49 -7.08 4.53
C VAL A 61 1.81 -6.97 5.88
N VAL A 62 2.57 -6.67 6.91
CA VAL A 62 2.04 -6.50 8.26
C VAL A 62 1.21 -5.23 8.39
N SER A 63 0.26 -5.24 9.31
CA SER A 63 -0.50 -4.09 9.74
C SER A 63 0.03 -3.60 11.10
N LEU A 64 0.77 -2.50 11.09
CA LEU A 64 1.23 -1.87 12.33
C LEU A 64 0.07 -1.55 13.28
N LYS A 65 -1.11 -1.22 12.73
CA LYS A 65 -2.32 -0.97 13.53
C LYS A 65 -2.79 -2.21 14.32
N LYS A 66 -2.62 -3.42 13.76
CA LYS A 66 -2.96 -4.66 14.46
C LYS A 66 -1.94 -4.95 15.58
N ILE A 67 -0.66 -4.77 15.29
CA ILE A 67 0.43 -4.94 16.25
C ILE A 67 0.29 -3.92 17.40
N ALA A 68 -0.02 -2.67 17.10
CA ALA A 68 -0.21 -1.60 18.07
C ALA A 68 -1.37 -1.81 19.07
N ARG A 69 -2.24 -2.79 18.83
CA ARG A 69 -3.28 -3.16 19.82
C ARG A 69 -2.72 -3.89 21.03
N GLU A 70 -1.54 -4.48 20.88
CA GLU A 70 -0.94 -5.35 21.85
C GLU A 70 0.40 -4.89 22.40
N ILE A 71 1.07 -4.00 21.70
CA ILE A 71 2.35 -3.41 22.11
C ILE A 71 2.37 -1.92 21.79
N ASP A 72 3.19 -1.18 22.51
CA ASP A 72 3.53 0.19 22.16
C ASP A 72 4.61 0.18 21.09
N LEU A 73 4.29 0.72 19.90
CA LEU A 73 5.22 0.75 18.77
C LEU A 73 6.43 1.66 19.01
N ASP A 74 6.32 2.66 19.88
CA ASP A 74 7.41 3.58 20.20
C ASP A 74 8.51 2.90 21.03
N LEU A 75 8.17 1.76 21.66
CA LEU A 75 9.09 0.95 22.46
C LEU A 75 9.73 -0.22 21.70
N VAL A 76 9.45 -0.35 20.39
CA VAL A 76 9.98 -1.43 19.57
C VAL A 76 11.47 -1.22 19.31
N GLU A 77 12.28 -2.17 19.73
CA GLU A 77 13.74 -2.18 19.55
C GLU A 77 14.17 -2.89 18.27
N ASP A 78 13.50 -4.01 17.95
CA ASP A 78 13.76 -4.83 16.77
C ASP A 78 12.48 -5.55 16.30
N ALA A 79 12.43 -5.83 15.00
CA ALA A 79 11.38 -6.62 14.41
C ALA A 79 11.93 -7.47 13.27
N ARG A 80 11.54 -8.77 13.24
CA ARG A 80 11.96 -9.69 12.20
C ARG A 80 10.88 -10.69 11.85
N VAL A 81 10.95 -11.22 10.66
CA VAL A 81 10.06 -12.30 10.20
C VAL A 81 10.82 -13.62 10.26
N GLU A 82 10.25 -14.60 10.97
CA GLU A 82 10.77 -15.96 11.04
C GLU A 82 9.64 -16.94 10.70
N GLY A 83 9.73 -17.56 9.52
CA GLY A 83 8.66 -18.42 9.00
C GLY A 83 7.35 -17.64 8.87
N ASP A 84 6.30 -18.15 9.49
CA ASP A 84 4.96 -17.57 9.47
C ASP A 84 4.69 -16.64 10.68
N ALA A 85 5.73 -16.12 11.30
CA ALA A 85 5.60 -15.27 12.48
C ALA A 85 6.41 -13.98 12.36
N VAL A 86 5.88 -12.91 12.94
CA VAL A 86 6.58 -11.65 13.19
C VAL A 86 7.00 -11.63 14.65
N LYS A 87 8.30 -11.54 14.89
CA LYS A 87 8.88 -11.40 16.22
C LYS A 87 9.27 -9.96 16.44
N VAL A 88 8.82 -9.40 17.56
CA VAL A 88 9.05 -8.01 17.92
C VAL A 88 9.69 -7.96 19.31
N THR A 89 10.81 -7.29 19.42
CA THR A 89 11.49 -7.04 20.71
C THR A 89 11.00 -5.71 21.28
N VAL A 90 10.47 -5.77 22.49
CA VAL A 90 9.93 -4.60 23.23
C VAL A 90 10.36 -4.71 24.68
N ASP A 91 10.94 -3.66 25.24
CA ASP A 91 11.39 -3.60 26.65
C ASP A 91 12.30 -4.80 27.04
N GLY A 92 13.17 -5.24 26.13
CA GLY A 92 14.05 -6.40 26.35
C GLY A 92 13.35 -7.76 26.37
N GLY A 93 12.05 -7.82 26.10
CA GLY A 93 11.26 -9.04 25.89
C GLY A 93 10.92 -9.27 24.42
N GLU A 94 10.68 -10.52 24.05
CA GLU A 94 10.24 -10.87 22.69
C GLU A 94 8.74 -11.21 22.68
N LYS A 95 8.00 -10.61 21.77
CA LYS A 95 6.60 -10.91 21.48
C LYS A 95 6.47 -11.46 20.07
N THR A 96 5.73 -12.55 19.91
CA THR A 96 5.56 -13.23 18.63
C THR A 96 4.10 -13.11 18.18
N PHE A 97 3.92 -12.71 16.92
CA PHE A 97 2.61 -12.59 16.29
C PHE A 97 2.53 -13.53 15.08
N PRO A 98 1.51 -14.39 14.97
CA PRO A 98 1.25 -15.10 13.73
C PRO A 98 1.05 -14.11 12.57
N LEU A 99 1.74 -14.31 11.46
CA LEU A 99 1.69 -13.39 10.31
C LEU A 99 0.25 -13.24 9.78
N ALA A 100 -0.51 -14.33 9.76
CA ALA A 100 -1.91 -14.31 9.31
C ALA A 100 -2.81 -13.38 10.16
N GLU A 101 -2.53 -13.25 11.46
CA GLU A 101 -3.32 -12.40 12.36
C GLU A 101 -2.97 -10.91 12.21
N VAL A 102 -1.69 -10.63 11.97
CA VAL A 102 -1.20 -9.26 11.85
C VAL A 102 -1.08 -8.78 10.40
N ALA A 103 -1.37 -9.62 9.42
CA ALA A 103 -1.41 -9.21 8.00
C ALA A 103 -2.42 -8.08 7.76
N ALA A 104 -2.11 -7.20 6.84
CA ALA A 104 -3.00 -6.12 6.45
C ALA A 104 -4.25 -6.68 5.74
N ASP A 105 -5.44 -6.19 6.10
CA ASP A 105 -6.71 -6.69 5.57
C ASP A 105 -6.80 -6.64 4.04
N LYS A 106 -6.19 -5.62 3.43
CA LYS A 106 -6.07 -5.50 1.97
C LYS A 106 -5.31 -6.65 1.31
N CYS A 107 -4.38 -7.29 2.04
CA CYS A 107 -3.58 -8.39 1.52
C CYS A 107 -4.38 -9.70 1.49
N GLY A 108 -5.35 -9.89 2.37
CA GLY A 108 -6.26 -11.04 2.35
C GLY A 108 -7.17 -11.09 1.12
N ARG A 109 -7.29 -9.97 0.39
CA ARG A 109 -8.05 -9.85 -0.86
C ARG A 109 -7.16 -9.53 -2.07
N CYS A 110 -5.85 -9.68 -1.90
CA CYS A 110 -4.90 -9.33 -2.95
C CYS A 110 -4.97 -10.36 -4.10
N ARG A 111 -5.12 -9.87 -5.32
CA ARG A 111 -5.12 -10.67 -6.55
C ARG A 111 -3.75 -10.72 -7.24
N TYR A 112 -2.80 -9.94 -6.77
CA TYR A 112 -1.53 -9.70 -7.43
C TYR A 112 -0.38 -9.90 -6.46
N HIS A 113 -0.02 -11.15 -6.26
CA HIS A 113 1.10 -11.53 -5.38
C HIS A 113 2.45 -11.39 -6.08
N ASN A 114 2.46 -11.42 -7.41
CA ASN A 114 3.65 -11.18 -8.22
C ASN A 114 3.57 -9.81 -8.90
N ALA A 115 4.74 -9.21 -9.18
CA ALA A 115 4.79 -7.97 -9.92
C ALA A 115 4.30 -8.17 -11.36
N LEU A 116 3.39 -7.30 -11.83
CA LEU A 116 2.87 -7.33 -13.20
C LEU A 116 3.83 -6.69 -14.21
N LEU A 117 4.69 -5.81 -13.74
CA LEU A 117 5.74 -5.16 -14.51
C LEU A 117 7.04 -5.35 -13.75
N SER A 118 8.02 -5.99 -14.39
CA SER A 118 9.40 -6.06 -13.89
C SER A 118 10.36 -6.23 -15.05
N ASP A 119 11.55 -5.66 -14.94
CA ASP A 119 12.68 -5.93 -15.81
C ASP A 119 13.45 -7.16 -15.33
N GLU A 120 13.57 -7.27 -14.02
CA GLU A 120 14.17 -8.40 -13.31
C GLU A 120 13.20 -8.89 -12.23
N PHE A 121 13.12 -10.20 -12.02
CA PHE A 121 12.30 -10.77 -10.96
C PHE A 121 13.18 -11.52 -9.95
N VAL A 122 13.08 -11.15 -8.69
CA VAL A 122 13.88 -11.69 -7.58
C VAL A 122 13.06 -12.69 -6.78
N GLY A 123 13.52 -13.93 -6.71
CA GLY A 123 12.83 -15.03 -6.05
C GLY A 123 11.94 -15.82 -7.01
N GLU A 124 11.22 -16.81 -6.47
CA GLU A 124 10.32 -17.65 -7.25
C GLU A 124 8.89 -17.08 -7.23
N PRO A 125 8.22 -16.93 -8.37
CA PRO A 125 6.83 -16.49 -8.41
C PRO A 125 5.93 -17.40 -7.57
N VAL A 126 5.02 -16.81 -6.83
CA VAL A 126 4.01 -17.55 -6.07
C VAL A 126 2.76 -17.76 -6.92
N THR A 127 2.02 -18.84 -6.63
CA THR A 127 0.72 -19.06 -7.26
C THR A 127 -0.24 -17.95 -6.86
N GLU A 128 -0.84 -17.28 -7.85
CA GLU A 128 -1.85 -16.26 -7.58
C GLU A 128 -3.11 -16.94 -7.00
N PRO A 129 -3.69 -16.40 -5.92
CA PRO A 129 -4.91 -16.95 -5.37
C PRO A 129 -6.09 -16.73 -6.32
N GLU A 130 -7.05 -17.64 -6.30
CA GLU A 130 -8.37 -17.34 -6.83
C GLU A 130 -8.97 -16.24 -5.95
N ALA A 131 -8.94 -15.02 -6.45
CA ALA A 131 -9.43 -13.88 -5.70
C ALA A 131 -10.93 -13.76 -5.87
N ASP A 132 -11.60 -13.47 -4.79
CA ASP A 132 -12.93 -12.90 -4.76
C ASP A 132 -13.00 -11.67 -5.69
N GLU A 133 -13.89 -11.68 -6.67
CA GLU A 133 -14.04 -10.62 -7.68
C GLU A 133 -14.74 -9.38 -7.10
N TYR A 134 -14.20 -8.80 -6.02
CA TYR A 134 -14.76 -7.61 -5.38
C TYR A 134 -16.19 -7.81 -4.83
N ALA A 135 -16.48 -8.98 -4.24
CA ALA A 135 -17.81 -9.28 -3.68
C ALA A 135 -18.23 -8.25 -2.62
N ASP A 136 -17.28 -7.76 -1.81
CA ASP A 136 -17.53 -6.69 -0.84
C ASP A 136 -17.93 -5.36 -1.50
N VAL A 137 -17.39 -5.04 -2.67
CA VAL A 137 -17.79 -3.86 -3.46
C VAL A 137 -19.16 -4.07 -4.04
N ALA A 138 -19.43 -5.23 -4.63
CA ALA A 138 -20.74 -5.58 -5.19
C ALA A 138 -21.83 -5.57 -4.10
N GLU A 139 -21.53 -6.10 -2.91
CA GLU A 139 -22.45 -6.04 -1.76
C GLU A 139 -22.73 -4.59 -1.35
N PHE A 140 -21.69 -3.74 -1.29
CA PHE A 140 -21.87 -2.34 -0.96
C PHE A 140 -22.66 -1.57 -2.03
N GLU A 141 -22.39 -1.84 -3.30
CA GLU A 141 -23.09 -1.21 -4.44
C GLU A 141 -24.56 -1.63 -4.53
N ALA A 142 -24.90 -2.83 -4.04
CA ALA A 142 -26.29 -3.31 -3.97
C ALA A 142 -27.15 -2.57 -2.92
N LYS A 143 -26.52 -1.85 -1.96
CA LYS A 143 -27.24 -1.07 -0.95
C LYS A 143 -27.94 0.13 -1.56
N PRO A 144 -29.09 0.56 -0.98
CA PRO A 144 -29.75 1.81 -1.36
C PRO A 144 -28.81 3.01 -1.31
N LEU A 145 -29.05 4.01 -2.15
CA LEU A 145 -28.21 5.20 -2.25
C LEU A 145 -28.07 5.93 -0.89
N GLU A 146 -29.16 6.00 -0.13
CA GLU A 146 -29.20 6.62 1.18
C GLU A 146 -28.25 5.93 2.18
N GLU A 147 -28.25 4.60 2.19
CA GLU A 147 -27.35 3.83 3.07
C GLU A 147 -25.89 4.01 2.67
N ARG A 148 -25.59 4.03 1.36
CA ARG A 148 -24.24 4.32 0.87
C ARG A 148 -23.79 5.74 1.22
N ALA A 149 -24.69 6.70 1.09
CA ALA A 149 -24.41 8.09 1.45
C ALA A 149 -24.15 8.24 2.95
N GLU A 150 -24.95 7.55 3.79
CA GLU A 150 -24.74 7.57 5.25
C GLU A 150 -23.41 6.93 5.63
N HIS A 151 -23.07 5.77 5.07
CA HIS A 151 -21.80 5.12 5.28
C HIS A 151 -20.61 6.07 5.03
N TRP A 152 -20.63 6.77 3.89
CA TRP A 152 -19.55 7.72 3.56
C TRP A 152 -19.54 8.95 4.46
N ARG A 153 -20.71 9.41 4.88
CA ARG A 153 -20.83 10.53 5.81
C ARG A 153 -20.21 10.18 7.17
N GLU A 154 -20.52 9.00 7.68
CA GLU A 154 -19.91 8.48 8.93
C GLU A 154 -18.40 8.26 8.79
N ALA A 155 -17.95 7.60 7.71
CA ALA A 155 -16.53 7.35 7.46
C ALA A 155 -15.71 8.64 7.41
N MET A 156 -16.29 9.74 6.88
CA MET A 156 -15.62 11.02 6.72
C MET A 156 -15.76 11.97 7.94
N GLN A 157 -16.55 11.62 8.96
CA GLN A 157 -16.72 12.46 10.16
C GLN A 157 -15.40 12.78 10.88
N ARG A 158 -14.44 11.86 10.83
CA ARG A 158 -13.12 12.01 11.45
C ARG A 158 -12.12 12.77 10.58
N CYS A 159 -12.51 13.16 9.38
CA CYS A 159 -11.60 13.82 8.44
C CYS A 159 -11.33 15.25 8.86
N ILE A 160 -10.09 15.55 9.26
CA ILE A 160 -9.60 16.89 9.60
C ILE A 160 -8.98 17.61 8.39
N ARG A 161 -9.08 17.04 7.19
CA ARG A 161 -8.50 17.55 5.93
C ARG A 161 -6.98 17.79 6.02
N CYS A 162 -6.25 16.91 6.70
CA CYS A 162 -4.78 16.98 6.77
C CYS A 162 -4.06 16.55 5.48
N TYR A 163 -4.79 15.97 4.51
CA TYR A 163 -4.28 15.49 3.23
C TYR A 163 -3.21 14.39 3.30
N ALA A 164 -3.04 13.74 4.44
CA ALA A 164 -2.12 12.60 4.59
C ALA A 164 -2.44 11.46 3.59
N CYS A 165 -3.71 11.15 3.37
CA CYS A 165 -4.16 10.16 2.38
C CYS A 165 -3.70 10.52 0.96
N ARG A 166 -3.76 11.80 0.59
CA ARG A 166 -3.26 12.30 -0.70
C ARG A 166 -1.76 12.12 -0.83
N ASN A 167 -1.00 12.49 0.20
CA ASN A 167 0.45 12.41 0.18
C ASN A 167 0.96 10.97 0.18
N ALA A 168 0.21 10.05 0.79
CA ALA A 168 0.55 8.63 0.82
C ALA A 168 0.13 7.86 -0.45
N CYS A 169 -0.77 8.42 -1.27
CA CYS A 169 -1.28 7.74 -2.45
C CYS A 169 -0.34 7.94 -3.65
N PRO A 170 0.24 6.87 -4.24
CA PRO A 170 1.09 6.98 -5.42
C PRO A 170 0.30 7.44 -6.66
N LEU A 171 -1.03 7.26 -6.65
CA LEU A 171 -1.92 7.64 -7.75
C LEU A 171 -2.46 9.07 -7.63
N CYS A 172 -1.94 9.87 -6.70
CA CYS A 172 -2.32 11.27 -6.59
C CYS A 172 -1.46 12.13 -7.55
N VAL A 173 -1.96 12.31 -8.74
CA VAL A 173 -1.21 12.81 -9.91
C VAL A 173 -1.46 14.28 -10.28
N CYS A 174 -2.18 15.02 -9.45
CA CYS A 174 -2.40 16.46 -9.67
C CYS A 174 -1.08 17.22 -9.62
N ARG A 175 -0.68 17.83 -10.75
CA ARG A 175 0.59 18.59 -10.87
C ARG A 175 0.38 20.08 -10.58
N ASP A 176 -0.52 20.70 -11.30
CA ASP A 176 -0.65 22.16 -11.32
C ASP A 176 -1.74 22.65 -10.37
N HIS A 177 -2.80 21.88 -10.25
CA HIS A 177 -3.95 22.22 -9.40
C HIS A 177 -4.53 21.00 -8.73
N CYS A 178 -4.84 21.13 -7.44
CA CYS A 178 -5.51 20.08 -6.69
C CYS A 178 -6.82 20.62 -6.10
N VAL A 179 -7.94 20.01 -6.47
CA VAL A 179 -9.27 20.38 -5.94
C VAL A 179 -9.32 20.32 -4.41
N ALA A 180 -8.53 19.44 -3.78
CA ALA A 180 -8.47 19.37 -2.32
C ALA A 180 -7.83 20.62 -1.67
N HIS A 181 -7.06 21.40 -2.40
CA HIS A 181 -6.50 22.69 -1.95
C HIS A 181 -7.44 23.86 -2.20
N CYS A 182 -8.42 23.68 -3.06
CA CYS A 182 -9.38 24.73 -3.33
C CYS A 182 -10.33 24.88 -2.14
N ARG A 183 -10.32 26.04 -1.52
CA ARG A 183 -11.25 26.42 -0.45
C ARG A 183 -12.44 27.21 -0.98
N ASP A 184 -12.48 27.44 -2.28
CA ASP A 184 -13.55 28.19 -2.92
C ASP A 184 -14.80 27.29 -3.02
N PRO A 185 -15.93 27.67 -2.38
CA PRO A 185 -17.16 26.90 -2.40
C PRO A 185 -17.81 26.80 -3.78
N HIS A 186 -17.39 27.56 -4.77
CA HIS A 186 -17.92 27.52 -6.13
C HIS A 186 -17.64 26.22 -6.87
N TRP A 187 -16.72 25.38 -6.38
CA TRP A 187 -16.43 24.06 -6.95
C TRP A 187 -17.43 22.97 -6.52
N ILE A 188 -18.35 23.29 -5.60
CA ILE A 188 -19.32 22.36 -5.03
C ILE A 188 -20.74 22.93 -5.30
N THR A 189 -21.10 23.01 -6.55
CA THR A 189 -22.50 23.28 -6.96
C THR A 189 -23.12 22.04 -7.58
#